data_f81eeabad52b9a11c9c9069f256adf46
#
_entry.id   f81eeabad52b9a11c9c9069f256adf46
#
_cell.length_a   1.000
_cell.length_b   1.000
_cell.length_c   1.000
_cell.angle_alpha   90.00
_cell.angle_beta   90.00
_cell.angle_gamma   90.00
#
_symmetry.space_group_name_H-M   'P 1'
#
loop_
_entity.id
_entity.type
_entity.pdbx_description
1 polymer ?
#
loop_
_entity_poly.entity_id
_entity_poly.type
_entity_poly.pdbx_seq_one_letter_code
_entity_poly.pdbx_strand_id
1 'polypeptide(L)'
;MSLGDPSTGSNRLNLAGGVNSFGTAIGPILIAFVLFGSASEVNWDIIELSSVQGLYIAVAIAFLLVAGFFYLSKKLPDAKNDEPFESASKAKTMLIVMTLIMTLCFGWIFYSYTPAFENSSVEDLEITRLVLTLVCLISVFALVFRANSSASKNSEGWGALKYPQLAWGMLAIFTYVGVEVTIQSNLGELLKADIGEGINAIGLPVLDEAQSAKYIALYWGGLMIGRWTGSIGAFDISESLKKILLFITPFIAFGVVIAVNAFSNPLTFSEIGIFSLLIVIQIIGFYLAKDNALKIMAIFSLLGVIAMLI
;
A
#
# COMPACT_ATOMS: atom_id res chain seq x y z
N MET A 1 -11.78 4.19 -12.36
CA MET A 1 -11.54 5.56 -12.84
C MET A 1 -12.36 5.90 -14.09
N SER A 2 -12.54 4.99 -15.03
CA SER A 2 -13.29 5.19 -16.28
C SER A 2 -14.81 5.41 -16.10
N LEU A 3 -15.37 5.08 -14.95
CA LEU A 3 -16.79 5.26 -14.65
C LEU A 3 -17.02 6.55 -13.87
N GLY A 4 -17.87 7.45 -14.39
CA GLY A 4 -18.26 8.71 -13.77
C GLY A 4 -17.41 9.91 -14.23
N ASP A 5 -17.62 11.07 -13.60
CA ASP A 5 -16.99 12.33 -13.98
C ASP A 5 -15.45 12.28 -13.80
N PRO A 6 -14.66 12.66 -14.82
CA PRO A 6 -13.19 12.69 -14.73
C PRO A 6 -12.67 13.53 -13.56
N SER A 7 -13.33 14.62 -13.18
CA SER A 7 -12.92 15.51 -12.09
C SER A 7 -12.91 14.82 -10.71
N THR A 8 -13.75 13.79 -10.51
CA THR A 8 -13.83 13.02 -9.27
C THR A 8 -13.07 11.69 -9.32
N GLY A 9 -12.27 11.46 -10.37
CA GLY A 9 -11.55 10.20 -10.58
C GLY A 9 -10.62 9.79 -9.43
N SER A 10 -9.87 10.75 -8.87
CA SER A 10 -8.99 10.53 -7.72
C SER A 10 -9.76 10.15 -6.46
N ASN A 11 -10.92 10.77 -6.23
CA ASN A 11 -11.77 10.47 -5.06
C ASN A 11 -12.37 9.07 -5.14
N ARG A 12 -12.77 8.62 -6.35
CA ARG A 12 -13.21 7.23 -6.57
C ARG A 12 -12.10 6.21 -6.37
N LEU A 13 -10.87 6.57 -6.78
CA LEU A 13 -9.70 5.73 -6.50
C LEU A 13 -9.44 5.63 -5.00
N ASN A 14 -9.57 6.72 -4.25
CA ASN A 14 -9.47 6.72 -2.80
C ASN A 14 -10.56 5.85 -2.15
N LEU A 15 -11.79 5.87 -2.68
CA LEU A 15 -12.86 5.00 -2.20
C LEU A 15 -12.51 3.51 -2.37
N ALA A 16 -12.07 3.11 -3.56
CA ALA A 16 -11.62 1.74 -3.82
C ALA A 16 -10.42 1.36 -2.93
N GLY A 17 -9.42 2.26 -2.82
CA GLY A 17 -8.28 2.08 -1.92
C GLY A 17 -8.67 2.03 -0.44
N GLY A 18 -9.71 2.74 -0.03
CA GLY A 18 -10.26 2.70 1.32
C GLY A 18 -10.88 1.34 1.68
N VAL A 19 -11.62 0.75 0.75
CA VAL A 19 -12.15 -0.62 0.90
C VAL A 19 -11.00 -1.63 0.98
N ASN A 20 -9.97 -1.49 0.14
CA ASN A 20 -8.78 -2.32 0.19
C ASN A 20 -8.06 -2.22 1.56
N SER A 21 -7.84 -1.00 2.06
CA SER A 21 -7.18 -0.80 3.36
C SER A 21 -8.01 -1.32 4.54
N PHE A 22 -9.33 -1.27 4.45
CA PHE A 22 -10.20 -1.91 5.42
C PHE A 22 -10.02 -3.44 5.40
N GLY A 23 -9.99 -4.05 4.22
CA GLY A 23 -9.71 -5.49 4.06
C GLY A 23 -8.35 -5.90 4.64
N THR A 24 -7.31 -5.11 4.40
CA THR A 24 -5.97 -5.36 4.97
C THR A 24 -5.92 -5.18 6.50
N ALA A 25 -6.73 -4.30 7.06
CA ALA A 25 -6.83 -4.10 8.52
C ALA A 25 -7.52 -5.27 9.22
N ILE A 26 -8.60 -5.81 8.64
CA ILE A 26 -9.37 -6.90 9.25
C ILE A 26 -8.88 -8.31 8.87
N GLY A 27 -8.20 -8.43 7.72
CA GLY A 27 -7.75 -9.71 7.16
C GLY A 27 -6.95 -10.57 8.14
N PRO A 28 -5.88 -10.05 8.76
CA PRO A 28 -5.09 -10.80 9.73
C PRO A 28 -5.90 -11.34 10.91
N ILE A 29 -6.86 -10.56 11.41
CA ILE A 29 -7.75 -10.96 12.52
C ILE A 29 -8.68 -12.09 12.09
N LEU A 30 -9.28 -11.97 10.90
CA LEU A 30 -10.14 -13.02 10.36
C LEU A 30 -9.36 -14.32 10.14
N ILE A 31 -8.13 -14.22 9.59
CA ILE A 31 -7.25 -15.38 9.39
C ILE A 31 -6.88 -16.00 10.73
N ALA A 32 -6.47 -15.19 11.72
CA ALA A 32 -6.14 -15.69 13.04
C ALA A 32 -7.34 -16.41 13.69
N PHE A 33 -8.54 -15.81 13.59
CA PHE A 33 -9.76 -16.42 14.10
C PHE A 33 -10.09 -17.76 13.42
N VAL A 34 -9.93 -17.85 12.11
CA VAL A 34 -10.20 -19.08 11.34
C VAL A 34 -9.17 -20.17 11.62
N LEU A 35 -7.89 -19.83 11.77
CA LEU A 35 -6.82 -20.80 11.97
C LEU A 35 -6.63 -21.21 13.42
N PHE A 36 -6.78 -20.28 14.36
CA PHE A 36 -6.48 -20.50 15.79
C PHE A 36 -7.74 -20.52 16.68
N GLY A 37 -8.92 -20.17 16.14
CA GLY A 37 -10.13 -19.99 16.93
C GLY A 37 -10.11 -18.75 17.84
N SER A 38 -9.02 -17.98 17.83
CA SER A 38 -8.82 -16.76 18.62
C SER A 38 -8.02 -15.74 17.82
N ALA A 39 -8.33 -14.47 18.02
CA ALA A 39 -7.57 -13.38 17.42
C ALA A 39 -6.43 -12.85 18.32
N SER A 40 -6.43 -13.26 19.61
CA SER A 40 -5.48 -12.78 20.62
C SER A 40 -4.40 -13.80 20.97
N GLU A 41 -4.65 -15.08 20.72
CA GLU A 41 -3.71 -16.15 21.06
C GLU A 41 -3.32 -16.88 19.77
N VAL A 42 -2.06 -16.78 19.41
CA VAL A 42 -1.48 -17.49 18.26
C VAL A 42 -0.74 -18.71 18.76
N ASN A 43 -1.32 -19.87 18.56
CA ASN A 43 -0.68 -21.15 18.88
C ASN A 43 -0.39 -21.91 17.59
N TRP A 44 0.87 -21.91 17.17
CA TRP A 44 1.32 -22.57 15.94
C TRP A 44 1.22 -24.09 15.99
N ASP A 45 1.25 -24.69 17.19
CA ASP A 45 1.26 -26.14 17.39
C ASP A 45 -0.10 -26.79 17.09
N ILE A 46 -1.19 -26.00 17.06
CA ILE A 46 -2.54 -26.51 16.81
C ILE A 46 -2.98 -26.37 15.35
N ILE A 47 -2.15 -25.79 14.48
CA ILE A 47 -2.51 -25.61 13.08
C ILE A 47 -2.42 -26.93 12.32
N GLU A 48 -3.56 -27.46 11.93
CA GLU A 48 -3.63 -28.55 10.98
C GLU A 48 -3.52 -28.05 9.54
N LEU A 49 -2.78 -28.77 8.71
CA LEU A 49 -2.69 -28.48 7.27
C LEU A 49 -4.06 -28.40 6.61
N SER A 50 -5.01 -29.20 7.08
CA SER A 50 -6.42 -29.19 6.64
C SER A 50 -7.11 -27.84 6.83
N SER A 51 -6.85 -27.14 7.95
CA SER A 51 -7.42 -25.81 8.22
C SER A 51 -6.87 -24.78 7.27
N VAL A 52 -5.57 -24.82 6.98
CA VAL A 52 -4.92 -23.94 5.99
C VAL A 52 -5.49 -24.20 4.58
N GLN A 53 -5.60 -25.47 4.17
CA GLN A 53 -6.20 -25.83 2.89
C GLN A 53 -7.66 -25.37 2.80
N GLY A 54 -8.45 -25.56 3.86
CA GLY A 54 -9.83 -25.10 3.94
C GLY A 54 -9.95 -23.58 3.75
N LEU A 55 -9.08 -22.81 4.38
CA LEU A 55 -9.01 -21.36 4.20
C LEU A 55 -8.74 -20.95 2.76
N TYR A 56 -7.73 -21.57 2.10
CA TYR A 56 -7.41 -21.28 0.71
C TYR A 56 -8.56 -21.67 -0.25
N ILE A 57 -9.24 -22.78 0.00
CA ILE A 57 -10.41 -23.21 -0.78
C ILE A 57 -11.55 -22.20 -0.61
N ALA A 58 -11.82 -21.72 0.61
CA ALA A 58 -12.85 -20.72 0.86
C ALA A 58 -12.56 -19.40 0.15
N VAL A 59 -11.30 -18.95 0.17
CA VAL A 59 -10.84 -17.76 -0.57
C VAL A 59 -10.98 -17.97 -2.07
N ALA A 60 -10.59 -19.12 -2.60
CA ALA A 60 -10.74 -19.45 -4.02
C ALA A 60 -12.21 -19.41 -4.46
N ILE A 61 -13.12 -19.99 -3.67
CA ILE A 61 -14.57 -19.93 -3.91
C ILE A 61 -15.06 -18.49 -3.90
N ALA A 62 -14.63 -17.68 -2.95
CA ALA A 62 -14.98 -16.25 -2.89
C ALA A 62 -14.55 -15.52 -4.18
N PHE A 63 -13.34 -15.75 -4.68
CA PHE A 63 -12.87 -15.19 -5.95
C PHE A 63 -13.70 -15.65 -7.14
N LEU A 64 -14.07 -16.95 -7.20
CA LEU A 64 -14.94 -17.47 -8.25
C LEU A 64 -16.34 -16.84 -8.23
N LEU A 65 -16.90 -16.62 -7.04
CA LEU A 65 -18.19 -15.93 -6.89
C LEU A 65 -18.12 -14.48 -7.37
N VAL A 66 -17.05 -13.77 -7.01
CA VAL A 66 -16.82 -12.39 -7.46
C VAL A 66 -16.61 -12.36 -8.99
N ALA A 67 -15.82 -13.27 -9.54
CA ALA A 67 -15.62 -13.38 -10.99
C ALA A 67 -16.94 -13.67 -11.72
N GLY A 68 -17.74 -14.59 -11.19
CA GLY A 68 -19.07 -14.89 -11.71
C GLY A 68 -20.01 -13.68 -11.65
N PHE A 69 -19.99 -12.93 -10.54
CA PHE A 69 -20.75 -11.69 -10.41
C PHE A 69 -20.37 -10.66 -11.48
N PHE A 70 -19.07 -10.43 -11.72
CA PHE A 70 -18.63 -9.53 -12.77
C PHE A 70 -18.97 -10.04 -14.18
N TYR A 71 -18.79 -11.32 -14.43
CA TYR A 71 -19.11 -11.94 -15.73
C TYR A 71 -20.61 -11.83 -16.07
N LEU A 72 -21.48 -12.02 -15.09
CA LEU A 72 -22.93 -11.95 -15.26
C LEU A 72 -23.49 -10.52 -15.21
N SER A 73 -22.71 -9.54 -14.78
CA SER A 73 -23.15 -8.16 -14.61
C SER A 73 -23.30 -7.45 -15.96
N LYS A 74 -24.54 -7.20 -16.35
CA LYS A 74 -24.87 -6.41 -17.56
C LYS A 74 -24.70 -4.90 -17.36
N LYS A 75 -24.41 -4.44 -16.14
CA LYS A 75 -24.29 -3.01 -15.80
C LYS A 75 -22.88 -2.47 -15.97
N LEU A 76 -21.90 -3.33 -16.17
CA LEU A 76 -20.54 -2.88 -16.45
C LEU A 76 -20.47 -2.44 -17.91
N PRO A 77 -20.14 -1.19 -18.20
CA PRO A 77 -19.98 -0.74 -19.56
C PRO A 77 -18.76 -1.42 -20.19
N ASP A 78 -18.92 -1.87 -21.43
CA ASP A 78 -17.78 -2.25 -22.21
C ASP A 78 -16.87 -1.02 -22.37
N ALA A 79 -15.63 -1.15 -21.96
CA ALA A 79 -14.61 -0.11 -22.18
C ALA A 79 -14.24 -0.09 -23.67
N LYS A 80 -15.14 0.38 -24.51
CA LYS A 80 -14.86 0.65 -25.93
C LYS A 80 -14.10 1.94 -26.00
N ASN A 81 -12.82 1.86 -26.29
CA ASN A 81 -12.04 3.01 -26.74
C ASN A 81 -12.36 3.18 -28.24
N ASP A 82 -13.16 4.18 -28.57
CA ASP A 82 -13.42 4.60 -29.96
C ASP A 82 -12.23 5.36 -30.58
N GLU A 83 -11.20 5.66 -29.77
CA GLU A 83 -9.99 6.31 -30.24
C GLU A 83 -9.03 5.30 -30.88
N PRO A 84 -8.41 5.64 -32.04
CA PRO A 84 -7.45 4.77 -32.69
C PRO A 84 -6.24 4.52 -31.77
N PHE A 85 -5.80 3.26 -31.66
CA PHE A 85 -4.63 2.91 -30.89
C PHE A 85 -3.38 3.62 -31.41
N GLU A 86 -2.76 4.42 -30.53
CA GLU A 86 -1.49 5.04 -30.88
C GLU A 86 -0.36 3.99 -30.91
N SER A 87 0.57 4.15 -31.86
CA SER A 87 1.76 3.30 -31.91
C SER A 87 2.60 3.45 -30.65
N ALA A 88 2.92 2.34 -30.02
CA ALA A 88 3.72 2.26 -28.77
C ALA A 88 4.96 1.36 -28.91
N SER A 89 5.50 1.24 -30.12
CA SER A 89 6.61 0.33 -30.41
C SER A 89 7.86 0.61 -29.58
N LYS A 90 8.26 1.88 -29.42
CA LYS A 90 9.41 2.29 -28.60
C LYS A 90 9.14 2.05 -27.11
N ALA A 91 7.94 2.38 -26.62
CA ALA A 91 7.52 2.12 -25.25
C ALA A 91 7.54 0.61 -24.94
N LYS A 92 7.00 -0.22 -25.85
CA LYS A 92 7.03 -1.68 -25.73
C LYS A 92 8.45 -2.23 -25.62
N THR A 93 9.35 -1.77 -26.49
CA THR A 93 10.76 -2.20 -26.45
C THR A 93 11.41 -1.81 -25.12
N MET A 94 11.18 -0.59 -24.65
CA MET A 94 11.70 -0.14 -23.36
C MET A 94 11.16 -0.99 -22.20
N LEU A 95 9.86 -1.27 -22.17
CA LEU A 95 9.25 -2.11 -21.13
C LEU A 95 9.81 -3.54 -21.15
N ILE A 96 10.07 -4.11 -22.33
CA ILE A 96 10.73 -5.42 -22.45
C ILE A 96 12.15 -5.36 -21.85
N VAL A 97 12.93 -4.33 -22.18
CA VAL A 97 14.29 -4.18 -21.62
C VAL A 97 14.23 -4.01 -20.09
N MET A 98 13.32 -3.21 -19.57
CA MET A 98 13.13 -3.07 -18.12
C MET A 98 12.77 -4.40 -17.47
N THR A 99 11.84 -5.15 -18.06
CA THR A 99 11.43 -6.48 -17.55
C THR A 99 12.61 -7.45 -17.53
N LEU A 100 13.44 -7.48 -18.59
CA LEU A 100 14.63 -8.33 -18.64
C LEU A 100 15.63 -7.97 -17.55
N ILE A 101 15.91 -6.68 -17.35
CA ILE A 101 16.82 -6.21 -16.28
C ILE A 101 16.28 -6.64 -14.90
N MET A 102 15.00 -6.40 -14.64
CA MET A 102 14.38 -6.79 -13.38
C MET A 102 14.41 -8.31 -13.17
N THR A 103 14.11 -9.08 -14.21
CA THR A 103 14.14 -10.56 -14.15
C THR A 103 15.54 -11.08 -13.87
N LEU A 104 16.56 -10.51 -14.47
CA LEU A 104 17.95 -10.93 -14.24
C LEU A 104 18.43 -10.56 -12.83
N CYS A 105 18.18 -9.31 -12.39
CA CYS A 105 18.62 -8.87 -11.07
C CYS A 105 17.86 -9.61 -9.95
N PHE A 106 16.54 -9.58 -9.96
CA PHE A 106 15.74 -10.23 -8.93
C PHE A 106 15.76 -11.75 -9.04
N GLY A 107 15.89 -12.31 -10.26
CA GLY A 107 16.07 -13.75 -10.45
C GLY A 107 17.32 -14.25 -9.74
N TRP A 108 18.44 -13.53 -9.84
CA TRP A 108 19.65 -13.88 -9.11
C TRP A 108 19.47 -13.68 -7.59
N ILE A 109 18.83 -12.56 -7.16
CA ILE A 109 18.56 -12.30 -5.74
C ILE A 109 17.75 -13.46 -5.15
N PHE A 110 16.64 -13.85 -5.77
CA PHE A 110 15.82 -14.97 -5.28
C PHE A 110 16.57 -16.30 -5.32
N TYR A 111 17.37 -16.55 -6.37
CA TYR A 111 18.22 -17.73 -6.45
C TYR A 111 19.25 -17.79 -5.31
N SER A 112 19.76 -16.65 -4.87
CA SER A 112 20.72 -16.58 -3.77
C SER A 112 20.17 -16.97 -2.39
N TYR A 113 18.87 -17.13 -2.24
CA TYR A 113 18.23 -17.65 -1.02
C TYR A 113 18.04 -19.19 -1.05
N THR A 114 18.46 -19.86 -2.13
CA THR A 114 18.38 -21.32 -2.21
C THR A 114 19.54 -22.01 -1.45
N PRO A 115 19.41 -23.30 -1.10
CA PRO A 115 20.46 -24.05 -0.42
C PRO A 115 21.80 -24.06 -1.14
N ALA A 116 21.85 -23.73 -2.43
CA ALA A 116 23.09 -23.65 -3.21
C ALA A 116 24.11 -22.65 -2.62
N PHE A 117 23.66 -21.71 -1.80
CA PHE A 117 24.49 -20.66 -1.18
C PHE A 117 24.63 -20.83 0.34
N GLU A 118 24.22 -21.95 0.91
CA GLU A 118 24.23 -22.19 2.36
C GLU A 118 25.66 -22.05 2.97
N ASN A 119 26.68 -22.38 2.20
CA ASN A 119 28.09 -22.28 2.63
C ASN A 119 28.76 -20.94 2.28
N SER A 120 28.02 -19.99 1.72
CA SER A 120 28.55 -18.67 1.37
C SER A 120 28.49 -17.71 2.55
N SER A 121 29.39 -16.71 2.55
CA SER A 121 29.32 -15.63 3.53
C SER A 121 28.00 -14.87 3.42
N VAL A 122 27.25 -14.79 4.52
CA VAL A 122 25.97 -14.05 4.57
C VAL A 122 26.20 -12.58 4.24
N GLU A 123 27.28 -11.98 4.75
CA GLU A 123 27.61 -10.58 4.54
C GLU A 123 27.88 -10.29 3.05
N ASP A 124 28.65 -11.12 2.37
CA ASP A 124 28.93 -10.96 0.93
C ASP A 124 27.68 -11.13 0.08
N LEU A 125 26.78 -12.03 0.46
CA LEU A 125 25.49 -12.24 -0.22
C LEU A 125 24.59 -11.02 -0.04
N GLU A 126 24.47 -10.48 1.17
CA GLU A 126 23.63 -9.30 1.43
C GLU A 126 24.14 -8.06 0.70
N ILE A 127 25.47 -7.84 0.66
CA ILE A 127 26.08 -6.76 -0.13
C ILE A 127 25.76 -6.95 -1.61
N THR A 128 25.88 -8.18 -2.13
CA THR A 128 25.60 -8.45 -3.54
C THR A 128 24.11 -8.25 -3.87
N ARG A 129 23.20 -8.68 -3.00
CA ARG A 129 21.75 -8.43 -3.12
C ARG A 129 21.44 -6.94 -3.15
N LEU A 130 22.05 -6.17 -2.24
CA LEU A 130 21.89 -4.72 -2.19
C LEU A 130 22.40 -4.06 -3.46
N VAL A 131 23.61 -4.41 -3.92
CA VAL A 131 24.20 -3.86 -5.16
C VAL A 131 23.31 -4.17 -6.37
N LEU A 132 22.83 -5.40 -6.53
CA LEU A 132 21.94 -5.76 -7.62
C LEU A 132 20.60 -5.03 -7.57
N THR A 133 20.05 -4.83 -6.38
CA THR A 133 18.84 -4.04 -6.19
C THR A 133 19.07 -2.60 -6.62
N LEU A 134 20.18 -1.96 -6.20
CA LEU A 134 20.52 -0.61 -6.59
C LEU A 134 20.77 -0.49 -8.10
N VAL A 135 21.50 -1.43 -8.70
CA VAL A 135 21.72 -1.47 -10.15
C VAL A 135 20.40 -1.58 -10.91
N CYS A 136 19.50 -2.44 -10.45
CA CYS A 136 18.16 -2.58 -11.03
C CYS A 136 17.39 -1.26 -10.96
N LEU A 137 17.31 -0.65 -9.78
CA LEU A 137 16.58 0.60 -9.57
C LEU A 137 17.13 1.75 -10.42
N ILE A 138 18.45 1.94 -10.40
CA ILE A 138 19.11 2.99 -11.20
C ILE A 138 18.84 2.76 -12.69
N SER A 139 18.91 1.51 -13.16
CA SER A 139 18.65 1.17 -14.56
C SER A 139 17.22 1.46 -14.96
N VAL A 140 16.23 1.09 -14.13
CA VAL A 140 14.82 1.37 -14.37
C VAL A 140 14.55 2.87 -14.42
N PHE A 141 15.07 3.63 -13.46
CA PHE A 141 14.91 5.09 -13.46
C PHE A 141 15.58 5.74 -14.67
N ALA A 142 16.79 5.32 -15.01
CA ALA A 142 17.50 5.84 -16.19
C ALA A 142 16.70 5.59 -17.49
N LEU A 143 16.10 4.40 -17.62
CA LEU A 143 15.24 4.08 -18.77
C LEU A 143 13.98 4.94 -18.81
N VAL A 144 13.31 5.16 -17.68
CA VAL A 144 12.12 6.04 -17.60
C VAL A 144 12.48 7.48 -17.96
N PHE A 145 13.58 8.02 -17.42
CA PHE A 145 14.05 9.36 -17.77
C PHE A 145 14.44 9.49 -19.24
N ARG A 146 15.13 8.48 -19.78
CA ARG A 146 15.48 8.43 -21.21
C ARG A 146 14.25 8.38 -22.09
N ALA A 147 13.22 7.60 -21.71
CA ALA A 147 11.97 7.53 -22.41
C ALA A 147 11.27 8.89 -22.44
N ASN A 148 11.13 9.52 -21.27
CA ASN A 148 10.51 10.84 -21.15
C ASN A 148 11.26 11.90 -21.98
N SER A 149 12.58 11.93 -21.91
CA SER A 149 13.42 12.85 -22.71
C SER A 149 13.31 12.58 -24.22
N SER A 150 13.27 11.31 -24.62
CA SER A 150 13.11 10.94 -26.03
C SER A 150 11.70 11.25 -26.55
N ALA A 151 10.66 10.98 -25.75
CA ALA A 151 9.27 11.27 -26.09
C ALA A 151 8.99 12.77 -26.20
N SER A 152 9.69 13.60 -25.41
CA SER A 152 9.60 15.06 -25.49
C SER A 152 10.17 15.62 -26.80
N LYS A 153 11.15 14.93 -27.42
CA LYS A 153 11.74 15.31 -28.70
C LYS A 153 10.94 14.78 -29.89
N ASN A 154 10.49 13.56 -29.82
CA ASN A 154 9.63 12.91 -30.83
C ASN A 154 8.68 11.94 -30.12
N SER A 155 7.41 12.29 -30.11
CA SER A 155 6.36 11.52 -29.41
C SER A 155 5.94 10.23 -30.14
N GLU A 156 6.33 10.05 -31.41
CA GLU A 156 5.95 8.89 -32.21
C GLU A 156 6.53 7.60 -31.66
N GLY A 157 5.67 6.59 -31.47
CA GLY A 157 6.01 5.26 -30.97
C GLY A 157 6.13 5.18 -29.44
N TRP A 158 5.87 6.26 -28.69
CA TRP A 158 5.92 6.28 -27.22
C TRP A 158 4.56 6.03 -26.56
N GLY A 159 3.44 6.05 -27.32
CA GLY A 159 2.11 5.86 -26.76
C GLY A 159 1.87 6.75 -25.53
N ALA A 160 1.39 6.18 -24.43
CA ALA A 160 1.10 6.93 -23.21
C ALA A 160 2.35 7.55 -22.53
N LEU A 161 3.55 7.03 -22.78
CA LEU A 161 4.80 7.56 -22.20
C LEU A 161 5.21 8.92 -22.79
N LYS A 162 4.52 9.41 -23.85
CA LYS A 162 4.70 10.77 -24.36
C LYS A 162 4.23 11.85 -23.37
N TYR A 163 3.35 11.49 -22.44
CA TYR A 163 2.84 12.40 -21.41
C TYR A 163 3.78 12.46 -20.20
N PRO A 164 4.43 13.61 -19.91
CA PRO A 164 5.35 13.72 -18.77
C PRO A 164 4.70 13.38 -17.44
N GLN A 165 3.41 13.68 -17.29
CA GLN A 165 2.65 13.39 -16.08
C GLN A 165 2.60 11.89 -15.77
N LEU A 166 2.58 11.02 -16.79
CA LEU A 166 2.63 9.58 -16.59
C LEU A 166 4.00 9.14 -16.05
N ALA A 167 5.10 9.64 -16.64
CA ALA A 167 6.45 9.28 -16.19
C ALA A 167 6.69 9.73 -14.74
N TRP A 168 6.32 10.94 -14.39
CA TRP A 168 6.41 11.44 -13.01
C TRP A 168 5.44 10.70 -12.07
N GLY A 169 4.25 10.37 -12.55
CA GLY A 169 3.28 9.55 -11.81
C GLY A 169 3.79 8.15 -11.52
N MET A 170 4.47 7.51 -12.48
CA MET A 170 5.12 6.20 -12.26
C MET A 170 6.19 6.28 -11.18
N LEU A 171 7.03 7.32 -11.18
CA LEU A 171 8.04 7.54 -10.16
C LEU A 171 7.42 7.80 -8.79
N ALA A 172 6.38 8.62 -8.73
CA ALA A 172 5.68 8.94 -7.49
C ALA A 172 5.01 7.70 -6.88
N ILE A 173 4.32 6.89 -7.68
CA ILE A 173 3.66 5.67 -7.18
C ILE A 173 4.69 4.59 -6.79
N PHE A 174 5.81 4.49 -7.52
CA PHE A 174 6.90 3.60 -7.13
C PHE A 174 7.45 3.96 -5.74
N THR A 175 7.74 5.25 -5.51
CA THR A 175 8.24 5.72 -4.21
C THR A 175 7.20 5.50 -3.11
N TYR A 176 5.94 5.87 -3.36
CA TYR A 176 4.86 5.73 -2.39
C TYR A 176 4.62 4.26 -2.03
N VAL A 177 4.39 3.40 -3.02
CA VAL A 177 4.13 1.97 -2.79
C VAL A 177 5.36 1.27 -2.23
N GLY A 178 6.57 1.67 -2.68
CA GLY A 178 7.83 1.16 -2.13
C GLY A 178 7.93 1.39 -0.63
N VAL A 179 7.67 2.60 -0.16
CA VAL A 179 7.65 2.93 1.28
C VAL A 179 6.52 2.20 1.99
N GLU A 180 5.30 2.21 1.43
CA GLU A 180 4.13 1.53 2.01
C GLU A 180 4.41 0.05 2.26
N VAL A 181 4.92 -0.67 1.27
CA VAL A 181 5.19 -2.11 1.37
C VAL A 181 6.41 -2.39 2.26
N THR A 182 7.48 -1.59 2.15
CA THR A 182 8.69 -1.77 2.96
C THR A 182 8.39 -1.64 4.45
N ILE A 183 7.64 -0.61 4.85
CA ILE A 183 7.24 -0.43 6.26
C ILE A 183 6.41 -1.63 6.70
N GLN A 184 5.37 -1.98 5.96
CA GLN A 184 4.50 -3.09 6.31
C GLN A 184 5.24 -4.42 6.46
N SER A 185 6.13 -4.73 5.52
CA SER A 185 6.84 -6.01 5.50
C SER A 185 7.89 -6.15 6.60
N ASN A 186 8.48 -5.05 7.04
CA ASN A 186 9.62 -5.08 7.96
C ASN A 186 9.26 -4.60 9.37
N LEU A 187 8.16 -3.87 9.56
CA LEU A 187 7.82 -3.29 10.86
C LEU A 187 7.71 -4.35 11.95
N GLY A 188 7.06 -5.48 11.67
CA GLY A 188 6.92 -6.58 12.62
C GLY A 188 8.27 -7.14 13.08
N GLU A 189 9.18 -7.39 12.13
CA GLU A 189 10.52 -7.89 12.44
C GLU A 189 11.36 -6.85 13.18
N LEU A 190 11.30 -5.57 12.77
CA LEU A 190 12.01 -4.50 13.45
C LEU A 190 11.57 -4.32 14.90
N LEU A 191 10.29 -4.54 15.19
CA LEU A 191 9.75 -4.44 16.55
C LEU A 191 10.10 -5.66 17.42
N LYS A 192 10.33 -6.83 16.83
CA LYS A 192 10.68 -8.09 17.53
C LYS A 192 12.18 -8.32 17.65
N ALA A 193 12.98 -7.80 16.71
CA ALA A 193 14.41 -8.05 16.65
C ALA A 193 15.13 -7.42 17.85
N ASP A 194 15.68 -8.26 18.75
CA ASP A 194 16.51 -7.80 19.87
C ASP A 194 17.92 -7.46 19.36
N ILE A 195 18.29 -6.18 19.45
CA ILE A 195 19.64 -5.71 19.09
C ILE A 195 20.57 -5.65 20.34
N GLY A 196 20.09 -6.06 21.49
CA GLY A 196 20.79 -6.10 22.76
C GLY A 196 20.02 -5.38 23.88
N GLU A 197 20.19 -5.86 25.11
CA GLU A 197 19.58 -5.30 26.33
C GLU A 197 18.03 -5.28 26.35
N GLY A 198 17.36 -6.10 25.53
CA GLY A 198 15.91 -6.10 25.40
C GLY A 198 15.34 -4.92 24.62
N ILE A 199 16.18 -4.28 23.80
CA ILE A 199 15.82 -3.15 22.92
C ILE A 199 15.72 -3.67 21.49
N ASN A 200 14.68 -3.28 20.79
CA ASN A 200 14.48 -3.64 19.37
C ASN A 200 15.24 -2.70 18.41
N ALA A 201 15.21 -3.05 17.14
CA ALA A 201 15.95 -2.33 16.09
C ALA A 201 15.56 -0.84 15.92
N ILE A 202 14.45 -0.38 16.49
CA ILE A 202 14.02 1.03 16.47
C ILE A 202 14.13 1.71 17.84
N GLY A 203 14.84 1.09 18.80
CA GLY A 203 15.15 1.69 20.09
C GLY A 203 14.04 1.60 21.14
N LEU A 204 13.04 0.75 20.92
CA LEU A 204 11.95 0.48 21.87
C LEU A 204 12.17 -0.89 22.57
N PRO A 205 11.47 -1.18 23.67
CA PRO A 205 11.45 -2.54 24.22
C PRO A 205 11.04 -3.56 23.14
N VAL A 206 11.67 -4.74 23.15
CA VAL A 206 11.31 -5.84 22.27
C VAL A 206 9.85 -6.22 22.47
N LEU A 207 9.10 -6.28 21.38
CA LEU A 207 7.69 -6.65 21.39
C LEU A 207 7.53 -8.12 20.95
N ASP A 208 6.55 -8.79 21.53
CA ASP A 208 6.14 -10.09 21.04
C ASP A 208 5.34 -9.99 19.73
N GLU A 209 4.98 -11.14 19.15
CA GLU A 209 4.27 -11.20 17.87
C GLU A 209 2.88 -10.56 17.94
N ALA A 210 2.17 -10.78 19.04
CA ALA A 210 0.82 -10.21 19.22
C ALA A 210 0.87 -8.70 19.42
N GLN A 211 1.86 -8.21 20.16
CA GLN A 211 2.07 -6.78 20.37
C GLN A 211 2.50 -6.06 19.08
N SER A 212 3.39 -6.67 18.29
CA SER A 212 3.84 -6.08 17.01
C SER A 212 2.72 -6.06 15.96
N ALA A 213 1.84 -7.05 15.94
CA ALA A 213 0.68 -7.10 15.06
C ALA A 213 -0.25 -5.88 15.22
N LYS A 214 -0.40 -5.36 16.44
CA LYS A 214 -1.15 -4.14 16.73
C LYS A 214 -0.64 -2.93 15.96
N TYR A 215 0.66 -2.73 15.91
CA TYR A 215 1.27 -1.59 15.18
C TYR A 215 1.12 -1.73 13.68
N ILE A 216 1.19 -2.94 13.15
CA ILE A 216 0.89 -3.21 11.74
C ILE A 216 -0.57 -2.87 11.42
N ALA A 217 -1.51 -3.26 12.27
CA ALA A 217 -2.92 -2.92 12.12
C ALA A 217 -3.18 -1.41 12.21
N LEU A 218 -2.47 -0.69 13.10
CA LEU A 218 -2.53 0.76 13.21
C LEU A 218 -1.99 1.45 11.95
N TYR A 219 -0.91 0.95 11.37
CA TYR A 219 -0.37 1.46 10.11
C TYR A 219 -1.41 1.39 8.97
N TRP A 220 -2.02 0.22 8.77
CA TRP A 220 -3.09 0.04 7.78
C TRP A 220 -4.34 0.87 8.10
N GLY A 221 -4.67 0.95 9.38
CA GLY A 221 -5.76 1.81 9.86
C GLY A 221 -5.53 3.28 9.54
N GLY A 222 -4.31 3.77 9.70
CA GLY A 222 -3.92 5.13 9.31
C GLY A 222 -4.15 5.40 7.81
N LEU A 223 -3.75 4.47 6.95
CA LEU A 223 -4.00 4.56 5.50
C LEU A 223 -5.51 4.54 5.19
N MET A 224 -6.28 3.71 5.88
CA MET A 224 -7.74 3.66 5.75
C MET A 224 -8.39 5.00 6.10
N ILE A 225 -7.99 5.62 7.22
CA ILE A 225 -8.49 6.92 7.65
C ILE A 225 -8.29 7.97 6.55
N GLY A 226 -7.07 8.05 5.99
CA GLY A 226 -6.74 8.99 4.92
C GLY A 226 -7.56 8.74 3.64
N ARG A 227 -7.68 7.48 3.23
CA ARG A 227 -8.41 7.09 2.01
C ARG A 227 -9.92 7.29 2.13
N TRP A 228 -10.52 6.97 3.29
CA TRP A 228 -11.94 7.23 3.52
C TRP A 228 -12.24 8.72 3.51
N THR A 229 -11.41 9.52 4.16
CA THR A 229 -11.54 10.99 4.14
C THR A 229 -11.42 11.54 2.71
N GLY A 230 -10.42 11.09 1.96
CA GLY A 230 -10.19 11.49 0.56
C GLY A 230 -11.27 11.01 -0.41
N SER A 231 -12.09 10.03 -0.04
CA SER A 231 -13.17 9.52 -0.89
C SER A 231 -14.43 10.38 -0.88
N ILE A 232 -14.58 11.29 0.10
CA ILE A 232 -15.79 12.11 0.28
C ILE A 232 -16.12 12.92 -0.98
N GLY A 233 -15.12 13.40 -1.69
CA GLY A 233 -15.30 14.12 -2.96
C GLY A 233 -15.84 13.26 -4.12
N ALA A 234 -15.93 11.93 -3.96
CA ALA A 234 -16.54 11.06 -4.97
C ALA A 234 -18.07 11.15 -5.01
N PHE A 235 -18.67 11.69 -3.95
CA PHE A 235 -20.12 11.74 -3.79
C PHE A 235 -20.66 13.10 -4.22
N ASP A 236 -21.79 13.10 -4.92
CA ASP A 236 -22.52 14.31 -5.29
C ASP A 236 -23.42 14.73 -4.09
N ILE A 237 -22.83 15.49 -3.17
CA ILE A 237 -23.44 15.96 -1.94
C ILE A 237 -23.18 17.45 -1.76
N SER A 238 -24.02 18.10 -0.94
CA SER A 238 -23.87 19.54 -0.68
C SER A 238 -22.53 19.87 -0.01
N GLU A 239 -21.99 21.05 -0.27
CA GLU A 239 -20.73 21.53 0.32
C GLU A 239 -20.75 21.55 1.86
N SER A 240 -21.92 21.82 2.46
CA SER A 240 -22.10 21.76 3.92
C SER A 240 -21.95 20.34 4.45
N LEU A 241 -22.53 19.35 3.75
CA LEU A 241 -22.41 17.95 4.12
C LEU A 241 -20.97 17.44 3.91
N LYS A 242 -20.29 17.84 2.83
CA LYS A 242 -18.87 17.53 2.62
C LYS A 242 -18.01 17.98 3.80
N LYS A 243 -18.20 19.22 4.27
CA LYS A 243 -17.45 19.74 5.44
C LYS A 243 -17.70 18.94 6.70
N ILE A 244 -18.97 18.57 6.95
CA ILE A 244 -19.32 17.73 8.10
C ILE A 244 -18.67 16.36 7.99
N LEU A 245 -18.73 15.73 6.82
CA LEU A 245 -18.13 14.41 6.59
C LEU A 245 -16.61 14.46 6.70
N LEU A 246 -15.95 15.49 6.17
CA LEU A 246 -14.49 15.68 6.32
C LEU A 246 -14.07 15.74 7.79
N PHE A 247 -14.93 16.26 8.66
CA PHE A 247 -14.68 16.30 10.10
C PHE A 247 -14.98 14.96 10.78
N ILE A 248 -16.09 14.29 10.45
CA ILE A 248 -16.58 13.11 11.17
C ILE A 248 -15.93 11.81 10.67
N THR A 249 -15.70 11.67 9.35
CA THR A 249 -15.20 10.43 8.74
C THR A 249 -13.87 9.94 9.34
N PRO A 250 -12.86 10.78 9.61
CA PRO A 250 -11.62 10.33 10.26
C PRO A 250 -11.85 9.68 11.62
N PHE A 251 -12.75 10.22 12.43
CA PHE A 251 -13.09 9.65 13.73
C PHE A 251 -13.89 8.35 13.63
N ILE A 252 -14.81 8.26 12.66
CA ILE A 252 -15.50 6.99 12.39
C ILE A 252 -14.52 5.92 11.97
N ALA A 253 -13.63 6.23 11.02
CA ALA A 253 -12.60 5.30 10.57
C ALA A 253 -11.66 4.90 11.71
N PHE A 254 -11.27 5.83 12.56
CA PHE A 254 -10.46 5.51 13.75
C PHE A 254 -11.24 4.66 14.76
N GLY A 255 -12.52 4.91 14.94
CA GLY A 255 -13.40 4.05 15.74
C GLY A 255 -13.41 2.60 15.24
N VAL A 256 -13.40 2.40 13.93
CA VAL A 256 -13.26 1.07 13.33
C VAL A 256 -11.89 0.46 13.66
N VAL A 257 -10.80 1.23 13.59
CA VAL A 257 -9.46 0.75 13.95
C VAL A 257 -9.41 0.33 15.43
N ILE A 258 -9.99 1.12 16.32
CA ILE A 258 -10.10 0.78 17.75
C ILE A 258 -10.88 -0.52 17.93
N ALA A 259 -12.05 -0.64 17.29
CA ALA A 259 -12.90 -1.82 17.39
C ALA A 259 -12.20 -3.09 16.87
N VAL A 260 -11.48 -2.98 15.75
CA VAL A 260 -10.70 -4.08 15.17
C VAL A 260 -9.59 -4.53 16.14
N ASN A 261 -8.85 -3.59 16.72
CA ASN A 261 -7.78 -3.92 17.67
C ASN A 261 -8.32 -4.44 19.02
N ALA A 262 -9.55 -4.10 19.41
CA ALA A 262 -10.16 -4.59 20.64
C ALA A 262 -10.33 -6.12 20.67
N PHE A 263 -10.37 -6.78 19.50
CA PHE A 263 -10.46 -8.25 19.40
C PHE A 263 -9.13 -8.98 19.57
N SER A 264 -7.99 -8.30 19.43
CA SER A 264 -6.66 -8.88 19.53
C SER A 264 -5.85 -8.21 20.64
N ASN A 265 -5.44 -6.97 20.44
CA ASN A 265 -4.63 -6.17 21.36
C ASN A 265 -5.22 -4.77 21.51
N PRO A 266 -6.03 -4.52 22.56
CA PRO A 266 -6.68 -3.22 22.75
C PRO A 266 -5.67 -2.07 22.80
N LEU A 267 -6.04 -0.93 22.22
CA LEU A 267 -5.25 0.29 22.29
C LEU A 267 -5.28 0.86 23.72
N THR A 268 -4.14 1.30 24.19
CA THR A 268 -4.03 2.04 25.45
C THR A 268 -4.62 3.43 25.34
N PHE A 269 -4.93 4.05 26.45
CA PHE A 269 -5.51 5.39 26.49
C PHE A 269 -4.55 6.46 25.89
N SER A 270 -3.24 6.28 26.06
CA SER A 270 -2.22 7.15 25.48
C SER A 270 -2.16 7.02 23.96
N GLU A 271 -2.20 5.80 23.42
CA GLU A 271 -2.23 5.55 21.97
C GLU A 271 -3.47 6.19 21.34
N ILE A 272 -4.65 5.99 21.94
CA ILE A 272 -5.90 6.63 21.48
C ILE A 272 -5.74 8.16 21.46
N GLY A 273 -5.13 8.74 22.48
CA GLY A 273 -4.88 10.18 22.58
C GLY A 273 -3.96 10.70 21.47
N ILE A 274 -2.84 10.02 21.22
CA ILE A 274 -1.86 10.38 20.18
C ILE A 274 -2.52 10.30 18.80
N PHE A 275 -3.20 9.20 18.48
CA PHE A 275 -3.87 9.05 17.18
C PHE A 275 -5.00 10.07 17.00
N SER A 276 -5.75 10.39 18.04
CA SER A 276 -6.79 11.43 18.00
C SER A 276 -6.18 12.81 17.70
N LEU A 277 -5.02 13.13 18.27
CA LEU A 277 -4.30 14.35 17.97
C LEU A 277 -3.86 14.40 16.51
N LEU A 278 -3.29 13.32 15.98
CA LEU A 278 -2.90 13.22 14.56
C LEU A 278 -4.10 13.40 13.62
N ILE A 279 -5.26 12.86 13.96
CA ILE A 279 -6.50 13.04 13.20
C ILE A 279 -6.91 14.51 13.18
N VAL A 280 -6.86 15.20 14.32
CA VAL A 280 -7.18 16.63 14.38
C VAL A 280 -6.24 17.45 13.49
N ILE A 281 -4.93 17.17 13.54
CA ILE A 281 -3.94 17.80 12.67
C ILE A 281 -4.22 17.51 11.19
N GLN A 282 -4.59 16.28 10.85
CA GLN A 282 -4.99 15.90 9.50
C GLN A 282 -6.21 16.69 9.02
N ILE A 283 -7.24 16.82 9.84
CA ILE A 283 -8.46 17.60 9.52
C ILE A 283 -8.12 19.06 9.26
N ILE A 284 -7.29 19.67 10.10
CA ILE A 284 -6.80 21.03 9.91
C ILE A 284 -6.05 21.15 8.60
N GLY A 285 -5.20 20.16 8.28
CA GLY A 285 -4.47 20.10 7.01
C GLY A 285 -5.39 20.10 5.78
N PHE A 286 -6.41 19.26 5.78
CA PHE A 286 -7.42 19.24 4.70
C PHE A 286 -8.16 20.57 4.58
N TYR A 287 -8.55 21.16 5.70
CA TYR A 287 -9.26 22.42 5.69
C TYR A 287 -8.41 23.58 5.14
N LEU A 288 -7.13 23.64 5.49
CA LEU A 288 -6.18 24.65 4.99
C LEU A 288 -5.82 24.46 3.52
N ALA A 289 -5.85 23.23 3.04
CA ALA A 289 -5.48 22.90 1.66
C ALA A 289 -6.53 23.33 0.62
N LYS A 290 -7.82 23.38 0.99
CA LYS A 290 -8.93 23.83 0.12
C LYS A 290 -8.87 23.25 -1.28
N ASP A 291 -8.85 21.94 -1.42
CA ASP A 291 -8.78 21.20 -2.69
C ASP A 291 -7.52 21.46 -3.55
N ASN A 292 -6.54 22.19 -3.04
CA ASN A 292 -5.27 22.40 -3.72
C ASN A 292 -4.33 21.20 -3.49
N ALA A 293 -4.16 20.38 -4.53
CA ALA A 293 -3.36 19.15 -4.47
C ALA A 293 -1.91 19.38 -3.99
N LEU A 294 -1.26 20.47 -4.41
CA LEU A 294 0.11 20.79 -3.99
C LEU A 294 0.18 21.14 -2.50
N LYS A 295 -0.80 21.89 -1.99
CA LYS A 295 -0.88 22.20 -0.56
C LYS A 295 -1.17 20.94 0.26
N ILE A 296 -2.06 20.07 -0.22
CA ILE A 296 -2.32 18.76 0.40
C ILE A 296 -1.02 17.97 0.50
N MET A 297 -0.29 17.80 -0.60
CA MET A 297 0.98 17.07 -0.61
C MET A 297 2.01 17.68 0.35
N ALA A 298 2.18 19.00 0.35
CA ALA A 298 3.12 19.68 1.25
C ALA A 298 2.76 19.48 2.73
N ILE A 299 1.48 19.60 3.08
CA ILE A 299 1.00 19.41 4.46
C ILE A 299 1.21 17.95 4.91
N PHE A 300 0.85 16.98 4.06
CA PHE A 300 1.02 15.57 4.41
C PHE A 300 2.50 15.15 4.49
N SER A 301 3.36 15.69 3.63
CA SER A 301 4.80 15.48 3.75
C SER A 301 5.34 16.03 5.07
N LEU A 302 4.92 17.23 5.47
CA LEU A 302 5.29 17.82 6.76
C LEU A 302 4.76 16.99 7.94
N LEU A 303 3.52 16.51 7.88
CA LEU A 303 2.95 15.64 8.90
C LEU A 303 3.70 14.31 9.00
N GLY A 304 4.12 13.74 7.87
CA GLY A 304 4.97 12.55 7.85
C GLY A 304 6.30 12.76 8.56
N VAL A 305 6.95 13.90 8.32
CA VAL A 305 8.20 14.27 9.04
C VAL A 305 7.95 14.42 10.53
N ILE A 306 6.87 15.10 10.94
CA ILE A 306 6.53 15.29 12.35
C ILE A 306 6.26 13.93 13.02
N ALA A 307 5.52 13.04 12.36
CA ALA A 307 5.22 11.71 12.88
C ALA A 307 6.45 10.81 13.03
N MET A 308 7.53 11.08 12.27
CA MET A 308 8.82 10.38 12.43
C MET A 308 9.68 10.92 13.57
N LEU A 309 9.38 12.13 14.08
CA LEU A 309 10.12 12.76 15.15
C LEU A 309 9.50 12.54 16.54
N ILE A 310 8.28 12.00 16.58
CA ILE A 310 7.55 11.64 17.80
C ILE A 310 7.73 10.16 18.09
#